data_543dd4e03ef8a4bb4221fafd54577a16
#
_entry.id   543dd4e03ef8a4bb4221fafd54577a16
#
_cell.length_a   1.000
_cell.length_b   1.000
_cell.length_c   1.000
_cell.angle_alpha   90.00
_cell.angle_beta   90.00
_cell.angle_gamma   90.00
#
_symmetry.space_group_name_H-M   'P 1'
#
loop_
_entity.id
_entity.type
_entity.pdbx_description
1 polymer ?
#
loop_
_entity_poly.entity_id
_entity_poly.type
_entity_poly.pdbx_seq_one_letter_code
_entity_poly.pdbx_strand_id
1 'polypeptide(L)'
;KQTSNWLQSKGIKNANELRDMDEDEIIKKLGIIGKRLQMELKGNKCLPIEIIKKPKKEIQVSRSFGKPITKLEDLTQALAIYAIKASEKMRSQGLKSSTITVFARTSHYSNHTYQKSAYKKLINATDNTSTILKIVLALSKEIYTPEYKLSKAGVLMQDLTNCKYLQKSIINYESQEESKKSIRL
;
A
#
# COMPACT_ATOMS: atom_id res chain seq x y z
N LYS A 1 -6.99 -6.29 21.64
CA LYS A 1 -7.40 -5.99 23.04
C LYS A 1 -8.92 -6.13 23.27
N GLN A 2 -9.79 -5.45 22.52
CA GLN A 2 -11.25 -5.51 22.76
C GLN A 2 -11.84 -6.94 22.63
N THR A 3 -11.50 -7.67 21.56
CA THR A 3 -11.96 -9.06 21.37
C THR A 3 -11.45 -9.98 22.46
N SER A 4 -10.17 -9.84 22.84
CA SER A 4 -9.59 -10.63 23.94
C SER A 4 -10.29 -10.39 25.28
N ASN A 5 -10.53 -9.11 25.62
CA ASN A 5 -11.22 -8.78 26.86
C ASN A 5 -12.66 -9.33 26.89
N TRP A 6 -13.36 -9.27 25.74
CA TRP A 6 -14.69 -9.83 25.63
C TRP A 6 -14.70 -11.38 25.77
N LEU A 7 -13.78 -12.08 25.12
CA LEU A 7 -13.64 -13.52 25.29
C LEU A 7 -13.34 -13.89 26.74
N GLN A 8 -12.43 -13.19 27.38
CA GLN A 8 -12.11 -13.40 28.81
C GLN A 8 -13.29 -13.14 29.71
N SER A 9 -14.13 -12.12 29.44
CA SER A 9 -15.35 -11.86 30.22
C SER A 9 -16.41 -12.95 30.07
N LYS A 10 -16.33 -13.75 29.01
CA LYS A 10 -17.16 -14.95 28.76
C LYS A 10 -16.51 -16.24 29.29
N GLY A 11 -15.36 -16.13 29.95
CA GLY A 11 -14.63 -17.28 30.49
C GLY A 11 -13.79 -18.03 29.46
N ILE A 12 -13.72 -17.56 28.20
CA ILE A 12 -12.99 -18.19 27.09
C ILE A 12 -11.50 -17.83 27.20
N LYS A 13 -10.66 -18.83 27.47
CA LYS A 13 -9.22 -18.67 27.68
C LYS A 13 -8.36 -19.32 26.59
N ASN A 14 -8.93 -20.28 25.88
CA ASN A 14 -8.23 -21.06 24.86
C ASN A 14 -9.09 -21.38 23.63
N ALA A 15 -8.49 -21.94 22.59
CA ALA A 15 -9.15 -22.23 21.32
C ALA A 15 -10.23 -23.31 21.42
N ASN A 16 -10.09 -24.29 22.32
CA ASN A 16 -11.09 -25.33 22.51
C ASN A 16 -12.39 -24.73 23.09
N GLU A 17 -12.28 -23.87 24.09
CA GLU A 17 -13.43 -23.15 24.67
C GLU A 17 -14.13 -22.26 23.63
N LEU A 18 -13.37 -21.61 22.74
CA LEU A 18 -13.94 -20.83 21.62
C LEU A 18 -14.64 -21.75 20.60
N ARG A 19 -14.08 -22.95 20.33
CA ARG A 19 -14.70 -23.96 19.44
C ARG A 19 -16.08 -24.36 19.95
N ASP A 20 -16.20 -24.54 21.26
CA ASP A 20 -17.38 -25.10 21.91
C ASP A 20 -18.38 -24.01 22.38
N MET A 21 -18.03 -22.71 22.19
CA MET A 21 -18.88 -21.58 22.50
C MET A 21 -20.13 -21.54 21.62
N ASP A 22 -21.21 -20.91 22.12
CA ASP A 22 -22.44 -20.70 21.36
C ASP A 22 -22.21 -19.89 20.08
N GLU A 23 -22.75 -20.38 18.95
CA GLU A 23 -22.53 -19.81 17.62
C GLU A 23 -23.20 -18.44 17.50
N ASP A 24 -24.40 -18.25 18.07
CA ASP A 24 -25.15 -16.99 17.96
C ASP A 24 -24.44 -15.87 18.70
N GLU A 25 -23.83 -16.16 19.84
CA GLU A 25 -23.01 -15.18 20.58
C GLU A 25 -21.76 -14.77 19.76
N ILE A 26 -21.13 -15.72 19.10
CA ILE A 26 -19.97 -15.46 18.24
C ILE A 26 -20.38 -14.59 17.05
N ILE A 27 -21.48 -14.94 16.37
CA ILE A 27 -21.97 -14.17 15.21
C ILE A 27 -22.36 -12.76 15.64
N LYS A 28 -23.04 -12.59 16.74
CA LYS A 28 -23.46 -11.29 17.27
C LYS A 28 -22.29 -10.35 17.56
N LYS A 29 -21.18 -10.89 18.07
CA LYS A 29 -20.02 -10.07 18.47
C LYS A 29 -18.93 -9.98 17.43
N LEU A 30 -18.61 -11.06 16.74
CA LEU A 30 -17.50 -11.18 15.80
C LEU A 30 -17.94 -11.30 14.34
N GLY A 31 -19.24 -11.42 14.10
CA GLY A 31 -19.81 -11.56 12.75
C GLY A 31 -19.42 -12.87 12.07
N ILE A 32 -19.55 -12.89 10.76
CA ILE A 32 -19.26 -14.05 9.92
C ILE A 32 -17.80 -14.54 10.03
N ILE A 33 -16.88 -13.65 10.36
CA ILE A 33 -15.46 -14.01 10.54
C ILE A 33 -15.30 -14.88 11.79
N GLY A 34 -15.98 -14.54 12.89
CA GLY A 34 -15.98 -15.34 14.11
C GLY A 34 -16.59 -16.73 13.88
N LYS A 35 -17.70 -16.81 13.16
CA LYS A 35 -18.33 -18.10 12.77
C LYS A 35 -17.35 -18.96 11.96
N ARG A 36 -16.71 -18.40 10.93
CA ARG A 36 -15.73 -19.14 10.13
C ARG A 36 -14.58 -19.67 10.97
N LEU A 37 -14.05 -18.83 11.86
CA LEU A 37 -12.98 -19.25 12.77
C LEU A 37 -13.42 -20.44 13.63
N GLN A 38 -14.63 -20.40 14.20
CA GLN A 38 -15.18 -21.50 14.99
C GLN A 38 -15.33 -22.78 14.15
N MET A 39 -15.85 -22.66 12.92
CA MET A 39 -15.97 -23.79 12.00
C MET A 39 -14.60 -24.40 11.66
N GLU A 40 -13.59 -23.58 11.44
CA GLU A 40 -12.22 -24.05 11.18
C GLU A 40 -11.62 -24.75 12.41
N LEU A 41 -11.89 -24.27 13.63
CA LEU A 41 -11.52 -24.96 14.87
C LEU A 41 -12.24 -26.31 15.04
N LYS A 42 -13.44 -26.47 14.47
CA LYS A 42 -14.17 -27.73 14.38
C LYS A 42 -13.69 -28.65 13.25
N GLY A 43 -12.64 -28.25 12.51
CA GLY A 43 -12.08 -29.01 11.39
C GLY A 43 -12.75 -28.77 10.04
N ASN A 44 -13.73 -27.87 9.95
CA ASN A 44 -14.44 -27.56 8.71
C ASN A 44 -13.69 -26.51 7.91
N LYS A 45 -13.28 -26.82 6.68
CA LYS A 45 -12.59 -25.86 5.80
C LYS A 45 -13.56 -24.78 5.32
N CYS A 46 -13.38 -23.53 5.77
CA CYS A 46 -14.23 -22.40 5.39
C CYS A 46 -13.68 -21.59 4.22
N LEU A 47 -12.36 -21.51 4.08
CA LEU A 47 -11.71 -20.77 3.00
C LEU A 47 -10.87 -21.70 2.14
N PRO A 48 -11.04 -21.70 0.80
CA PRO A 48 -10.16 -22.44 -0.09
C PRO A 48 -8.75 -21.84 -0.06
N ILE A 49 -7.73 -22.68 -0.20
CA ILE A 49 -6.36 -22.21 -0.43
C ILE A 49 -6.32 -21.60 -1.83
N GLU A 50 -6.00 -20.31 -1.92
CA GLU A 50 -5.84 -19.64 -3.21
C GLU A 50 -4.53 -20.12 -3.87
N ILE A 51 -4.64 -20.99 -4.86
CA ILE A 51 -3.51 -21.51 -5.66
C ILE A 51 -3.02 -20.41 -6.62
N ILE A 52 -3.95 -19.61 -7.18
CA ILE A 52 -3.66 -18.54 -8.11
C ILE A 52 -3.80 -17.20 -7.38
N LYS A 53 -2.69 -16.47 -7.23
CA LYS A 53 -2.71 -15.12 -6.64
C LYS A 53 -3.46 -14.17 -7.57
N LYS A 54 -4.47 -13.50 -7.04
CA LYS A 54 -5.15 -12.41 -7.77
C LYS A 54 -4.16 -11.31 -8.13
N PRO A 55 -4.32 -10.67 -9.30
CA PRO A 55 -3.51 -9.51 -9.67
C PRO A 55 -3.55 -8.45 -8.58
N LYS A 56 -2.39 -7.86 -8.28
CA LYS A 56 -2.34 -6.75 -7.32
C LYS A 56 -3.04 -5.54 -7.89
N LYS A 57 -3.85 -4.89 -7.09
CA LYS A 57 -4.52 -3.62 -7.45
C LYS A 57 -3.61 -2.42 -7.23
N GLU A 58 -2.66 -2.54 -6.30
CA GLU A 58 -1.69 -1.49 -5.97
C GLU A 58 -0.37 -2.09 -5.47
N ILE A 59 0.69 -1.32 -5.57
CA ILE A 59 2.00 -1.62 -4.98
C ILE A 59 2.39 -0.48 -4.07
N GLN A 60 2.49 -0.78 -2.77
CA GLN A 60 2.91 0.19 -1.77
C GLN A 60 4.29 -0.16 -1.22
N VAL A 61 5.12 0.86 -1.07
CA VAL A 61 6.35 0.82 -0.27
C VAL A 61 6.32 1.96 0.73
N SER A 62 6.29 1.63 2.01
CA SER A 62 6.27 2.61 3.10
C SER A 62 7.08 2.11 4.28
N ARG A 63 7.62 3.04 5.06
CA ARG A 63 8.37 2.75 6.30
C ARG A 63 8.04 3.75 7.38
N SER A 64 8.03 3.28 8.62
CA SER A 64 8.11 4.15 9.79
C SER A 64 9.57 4.48 10.06
N PHE A 65 9.83 5.71 10.47
CA PHE A 65 11.16 6.20 10.76
C PHE A 65 11.51 5.94 12.23
N GLY A 66 12.72 5.50 12.51
CA GLY A 66 13.20 5.32 13.89
C GLY A 66 13.34 6.66 14.62
N LYS A 67 13.77 7.71 13.90
CA LYS A 67 13.73 9.11 14.34
C LYS A 67 12.81 9.89 13.42
N PRO A 68 11.89 10.74 13.94
CA PRO A 68 11.01 11.53 13.10
C PRO A 68 11.79 12.47 12.16
N ILE A 69 11.30 12.57 10.93
CA ILE A 69 11.87 13.46 9.90
C ILE A 69 11.28 14.87 10.10
N THR A 70 12.17 15.88 10.07
CA THR A 70 11.83 17.29 10.19
C THR A 70 12.35 18.14 9.03
N LYS A 71 13.16 17.56 8.12
CA LYS A 71 13.72 18.25 6.96
C LYS A 71 13.14 17.70 5.67
N LEU A 72 12.94 18.59 4.69
CA LEU A 72 12.41 18.19 3.37
C LEU A 72 13.39 17.24 2.65
N GLU A 73 14.69 17.49 2.77
CA GLU A 73 15.73 16.71 2.12
C GLU A 73 15.66 15.24 2.55
N ASP A 74 15.53 14.99 3.86
CA ASP A 74 15.44 13.63 4.44
C ASP A 74 14.17 12.92 3.96
N LEU A 75 13.03 13.63 3.93
CA LEU A 75 11.77 13.09 3.40
C LEU A 75 11.91 12.73 1.91
N THR A 76 12.46 13.64 1.13
CA THR A 76 12.63 13.48 -0.30
C THR A 76 13.55 12.30 -0.62
N GLN A 77 14.67 12.16 0.11
CA GLN A 77 15.59 11.03 -0.02
C GLN A 77 14.92 9.70 0.33
N ALA A 78 14.18 9.65 1.43
CA ALA A 78 13.42 8.45 1.82
C ALA A 78 12.40 8.04 0.77
N LEU A 79 11.60 9.00 0.26
CA LEU A 79 10.60 8.75 -0.77
C LEU A 79 11.23 8.32 -2.11
N ALA A 80 12.40 8.86 -2.47
CA ALA A 80 13.14 8.43 -3.65
C ALA A 80 13.55 6.94 -3.55
N ILE A 81 14.07 6.51 -2.41
CA ILE A 81 14.40 5.10 -2.16
C ILE A 81 13.14 4.21 -2.25
N TYR A 82 12.00 4.67 -1.71
CA TYR A 82 10.75 3.91 -1.77
C TYR A 82 10.20 3.83 -3.19
N ALA A 83 10.35 4.89 -3.98
CA ALA A 83 9.97 4.92 -5.39
C ALA A 83 10.78 3.92 -6.23
N ILE A 84 12.10 3.84 -6.02
CA ILE A 84 12.97 2.86 -6.68
C ILE A 84 12.50 1.43 -6.35
N LYS A 85 12.33 1.11 -5.07
CA LYS A 85 11.86 -0.21 -4.62
C LYS A 85 10.46 -0.55 -5.12
N ALA A 86 9.55 0.44 -5.18
CA ALA A 86 8.21 0.24 -5.72
C ALA A 86 8.26 -0.04 -7.25
N SER A 87 9.11 0.68 -7.98
CA SER A 87 9.33 0.48 -9.42
C SER A 87 9.93 -0.89 -9.74
N GLU A 88 10.93 -1.34 -8.97
CA GLU A 88 11.50 -2.68 -9.09
C GLU A 88 10.44 -3.78 -8.86
N LYS A 89 9.64 -3.63 -7.80
CA LYS A 89 8.58 -4.56 -7.45
C LYS A 89 7.45 -4.60 -8.48
N MET A 90 7.19 -3.47 -9.14
CA MET A 90 6.22 -3.34 -10.22
C MET A 90 6.74 -4.03 -11.50
N ARG A 91 7.97 -3.74 -11.91
CA ARG A 91 8.61 -4.38 -13.08
C ARG A 91 8.76 -5.89 -12.92
N SER A 92 9.13 -6.38 -11.74
CA SER A 92 9.26 -7.84 -11.49
C SER A 92 7.93 -8.59 -11.66
N GLN A 93 6.79 -7.88 -11.66
CA GLN A 93 5.46 -8.44 -11.87
C GLN A 93 4.91 -8.13 -13.28
N GLY A 94 5.70 -7.51 -14.16
CA GLY A 94 5.27 -7.11 -15.50
C GLY A 94 4.16 -6.07 -15.49
N LEU A 95 4.15 -5.18 -14.50
CA LEU A 95 3.12 -4.16 -14.31
C LEU A 95 3.65 -2.76 -14.60
N LYS A 96 2.74 -1.86 -14.99
CA LYS A 96 2.92 -0.42 -15.12
C LYS A 96 1.86 0.30 -14.33
N SER A 97 2.15 1.51 -13.85
CA SER A 97 1.22 2.33 -13.09
C SER A 97 0.89 3.62 -13.82
N SER A 98 -0.37 4.03 -13.77
CA SER A 98 -0.81 5.34 -14.26
C SER A 98 -1.08 6.34 -13.13
N THR A 99 -1.11 5.92 -11.86
CA THR A 99 -1.28 6.83 -10.74
C THR A 99 -0.20 6.59 -9.68
N ILE A 100 0.52 7.66 -9.34
CA ILE A 100 1.60 7.66 -8.35
C ILE A 100 1.16 8.55 -7.20
N THR A 101 1.09 7.99 -5.99
CA THR A 101 0.70 8.70 -4.78
C THR A 101 1.86 8.66 -3.78
N VAL A 102 2.12 9.79 -3.14
CA VAL A 102 3.01 9.88 -1.98
C VAL A 102 2.23 10.30 -0.75
N PHE A 103 2.64 9.83 0.42
CA PHE A 103 2.04 10.25 1.68
C PHE A 103 3.08 10.35 2.77
N ALA A 104 2.79 11.20 3.75
CA ALA A 104 3.55 11.30 4.99
C ALA A 104 2.60 11.57 6.16
N ARG A 105 2.96 11.07 7.35
CA ARG A 105 2.18 11.28 8.57
C ARG A 105 3.04 11.32 9.81
N THR A 106 2.53 11.99 10.84
CA THR A 106 3.07 11.95 12.21
C THR A 106 2.71 10.63 12.92
N SER A 107 3.20 10.43 14.12
CA SER A 107 2.77 9.34 15.00
C SER A 107 1.32 9.55 15.47
N HIS A 108 0.56 8.47 15.63
CA HIS A 108 -0.77 8.53 16.25
C HIS A 108 -0.74 8.96 17.71
N TYR A 109 0.43 8.85 18.35
CA TYR A 109 0.64 9.25 19.76
C TYR A 109 1.20 10.67 19.87
N SER A 110 1.29 11.41 18.78
CA SER A 110 1.72 12.81 18.78
C SER A 110 0.57 13.73 19.22
N ASN A 111 0.89 14.75 20.00
CA ASN A 111 -0.11 15.77 20.40
C ASN A 111 -0.68 16.53 19.20
N HIS A 112 0.07 16.62 18.10
CA HIS A 112 -0.37 17.21 16.84
C HIS A 112 -0.29 16.15 15.74
N THR A 113 -1.46 15.64 15.34
CA THR A 113 -1.57 14.66 14.26
C THR A 113 -1.59 15.39 12.91
N TYR A 114 -0.75 14.95 11.99
CA TYR A 114 -0.71 15.43 10.62
C TYR A 114 -0.65 14.24 9.67
N GLN A 115 -1.45 14.27 8.64
CA GLN A 115 -1.38 13.32 7.53
C GLN A 115 -1.71 14.05 6.24
N LYS A 116 -0.81 13.95 5.27
CA LYS A 116 -1.03 14.51 3.94
C LYS A 116 -0.60 13.51 2.87
N SER A 117 -1.35 13.50 1.78
CA SER A 117 -1.02 12.74 0.57
C SER A 117 -1.22 13.62 -0.65
N ALA A 118 -0.40 13.39 -1.67
CA ALA A 118 -0.52 14.02 -2.99
C ALA A 118 -0.34 12.94 -4.06
N TYR A 119 -0.98 13.12 -5.21
CA TYR A 119 -0.90 12.16 -6.29
C TYR A 119 -0.77 12.83 -7.66
N LYS A 120 -0.22 12.09 -8.60
CA LYS A 120 -0.17 12.46 -10.02
C LYS A 120 -0.74 11.32 -10.85
N LYS A 121 -1.76 11.61 -11.65
CA LYS A 121 -2.29 10.71 -12.66
C LYS A 121 -1.59 10.99 -14.00
N LEU A 122 -1.12 9.94 -14.66
CA LEU A 122 -0.44 9.97 -15.94
C LEU A 122 -1.40 9.55 -17.06
N ILE A 123 -1.26 10.13 -18.21
CA ILE A 123 -2.04 9.75 -19.41
C ILE A 123 -1.66 8.31 -19.81
N ASN A 124 -0.36 8.00 -19.81
CA ASN A 124 0.16 6.68 -20.14
C ASN A 124 0.77 6.01 -18.91
N ALA A 125 0.41 4.75 -18.66
CA ALA A 125 1.01 3.97 -17.58
C ALA A 125 2.51 3.76 -17.84
N THR A 126 3.34 3.93 -16.80
CA THR A 126 4.79 3.84 -16.87
C THR A 126 5.37 2.88 -15.84
N ASP A 127 6.49 2.25 -16.18
CA ASP A 127 7.39 1.50 -15.30
C ASP A 127 8.79 2.14 -15.25
N ASN A 128 8.96 3.28 -15.91
CA ASN A 128 10.22 4.01 -15.97
C ASN A 128 10.51 4.67 -14.62
N THR A 129 11.58 4.21 -13.96
CA THR A 129 12.00 4.71 -12.64
C THR A 129 12.34 6.19 -12.64
N SER A 130 12.97 6.72 -13.71
CA SER A 130 13.32 8.14 -13.80
C SER A 130 12.08 9.04 -13.83
N THR A 131 11.07 8.66 -14.62
CA THR A 131 9.79 9.37 -14.66
C THR A 131 9.10 9.34 -13.31
N ILE A 132 9.05 8.16 -12.67
CA ILE A 132 8.45 7.99 -11.35
C ILE A 132 9.17 8.85 -10.30
N LEU A 133 10.51 8.87 -10.30
CA LEU A 133 11.31 9.68 -9.39
C LEU A 133 11.02 11.17 -9.55
N LYS A 134 10.99 11.70 -10.76
CA LYS A 134 10.66 13.12 -11.02
C LYS A 134 9.31 13.49 -10.41
N ILE A 135 8.31 12.62 -10.54
CA ILE A 135 6.97 12.84 -9.98
C ILE A 135 7.01 12.80 -8.45
N VAL A 136 7.66 11.78 -7.87
CA VAL A 136 7.76 11.62 -6.40
C VAL A 136 8.49 12.80 -5.77
N LEU A 137 9.57 13.30 -6.39
CA LEU A 137 10.31 14.48 -5.94
C LEU A 137 9.45 15.76 -5.98
N ALA A 138 8.61 15.94 -6.98
CA ALA A 138 7.67 17.05 -7.04
C ALA A 138 6.60 16.94 -5.93
N LEU A 139 5.95 15.77 -5.81
CA LEU A 139 4.90 15.52 -4.83
C LEU A 139 5.42 15.56 -3.37
N SER A 140 6.71 15.24 -3.12
CA SER A 140 7.29 15.32 -1.78
C SER A 140 7.26 16.74 -1.22
N LYS A 141 7.47 17.75 -2.08
CA LYS A 141 7.38 19.17 -1.71
C LYS A 141 5.96 19.57 -1.33
N GLU A 142 4.96 19.01 -1.99
CA GLU A 142 3.55 19.32 -1.72
C GLU A 142 3.07 18.77 -0.37
N ILE A 143 3.58 17.61 0.04
CA ILE A 143 3.17 16.95 1.29
C ILE A 143 4.00 17.35 2.49
N TYR A 144 5.11 18.06 2.28
CA TYR A 144 5.98 18.48 3.37
C TYR A 144 5.44 19.75 4.03
N THR A 145 5.48 19.77 5.37
CA THR A 145 5.18 20.94 6.20
C THR A 145 6.19 20.99 7.35
N PRO A 146 6.99 22.08 7.47
CA PRO A 146 8.12 22.14 8.41
C PRO A 146 7.74 21.96 9.89
N GLU A 147 6.51 22.28 10.26
CA GLU A 147 6.02 22.26 11.64
C GLU A 147 5.83 20.85 12.21
N TYR A 148 5.76 19.83 11.35
CA TYR A 148 5.40 18.48 11.78
C TYR A 148 6.58 17.52 11.75
N LYS A 149 6.69 16.71 12.82
CA LYS A 149 7.66 15.62 12.94
C LYS A 149 7.09 14.35 12.29
N LEU A 150 7.49 14.08 11.04
CA LEU A 150 6.97 12.95 10.26
C LEU A 150 7.53 11.63 10.76
N SER A 151 6.66 10.70 11.11
CA SER A 151 7.02 9.37 11.64
C SER A 151 6.88 8.24 10.62
N LYS A 152 6.13 8.45 9.54
CA LYS A 152 5.96 7.48 8.47
C LYS A 152 5.75 8.18 7.13
N ALA A 153 6.36 7.64 6.08
CA ALA A 153 6.10 8.05 4.70
C ALA A 153 6.07 6.83 3.78
N GLY A 154 5.52 7.03 2.58
CA GLY A 154 5.44 5.97 1.58
C GLY A 154 5.04 6.44 0.21
N VAL A 155 5.23 5.54 -0.75
CA VAL A 155 4.85 5.68 -2.16
C VAL A 155 3.90 4.55 -2.51
N LEU A 156 2.81 4.88 -3.24
CA LEU A 156 1.86 3.94 -3.80
C LEU A 156 1.87 4.07 -5.33
N MET A 157 1.92 2.93 -5.99
CA MET A 157 1.67 2.77 -7.42
C MET A 157 0.28 2.18 -7.58
N GLN A 158 -0.61 2.91 -8.21
CA GLN A 158 -2.03 2.56 -8.36
C GLN A 158 -2.41 2.53 -9.85
N ASP A 159 -3.64 2.09 -10.14
CA ASP A 159 -4.12 1.88 -11.51
C ASP A 159 -3.12 1.03 -12.31
N LEU A 160 -2.82 -0.16 -11.75
CA LEU A 160 -1.83 -1.07 -12.32
C LEU A 160 -2.39 -1.76 -13.56
N THR A 161 -1.62 -1.72 -14.64
CA THR A 161 -1.90 -2.41 -15.90
C THR A 161 -0.78 -3.38 -16.24
N ASN A 162 -1.13 -4.51 -16.88
CA ASN A 162 -0.12 -5.45 -17.36
C ASN A 162 0.59 -4.87 -18.60
N CYS A 163 1.91 -5.00 -18.66
CA CYS A 163 2.72 -4.54 -19.81
C CYS A 163 2.27 -5.13 -21.16
N LYS A 164 1.62 -6.31 -21.15
CA LYS A 164 1.11 -6.97 -22.38
C LYS A 164 -0.12 -6.27 -22.98
N TYR A 165 -0.87 -5.49 -22.19
CA TYR A 165 -2.14 -4.87 -22.60
C TYR A 165 -2.09 -3.34 -22.54
N LEU A 166 -1.05 -2.74 -23.10
CA LEU A 166 -0.95 -1.28 -23.16
C LEU A 166 -1.83 -0.74 -24.29
N GLN A 167 -2.90 -0.05 -23.90
CA GLN A 167 -3.62 0.83 -24.81
C GLN A 167 -2.76 2.08 -25.02
N LYS A 168 -2.20 2.22 -26.24
CA LYS A 168 -1.47 3.43 -26.60
C LYS A 168 -2.47 4.56 -26.81
N SER A 169 -2.21 5.73 -26.23
CA SER A 169 -2.97 6.93 -26.52
C SER A 169 -2.68 7.38 -27.96
N ILE A 170 -3.71 7.63 -28.73
CA ILE A 170 -3.60 8.10 -30.14
C ILE A 170 -2.91 9.48 -30.20
N ILE A 171 -2.99 10.27 -29.14
CA ILE A 171 -2.51 11.66 -29.07
C ILE A 171 -0.97 11.79 -28.95
N ASN A 172 -0.25 10.74 -28.52
CA ASN A 172 1.19 10.81 -28.21
C ASN A 172 2.04 9.81 -29.01
N TYR A 173 1.69 9.54 -30.26
CA TYR A 173 2.46 8.60 -31.08
C TYR A 173 3.85 9.16 -31.44
N GLU A 174 4.00 10.48 -31.59
CA GLU A 174 5.23 11.13 -32.06
C GLU A 174 6.35 11.23 -31.01
N SER A 175 6.04 11.35 -29.70
CA SER A 175 7.05 11.60 -28.68
C SER A 175 7.82 10.36 -28.19
N GLN A 176 7.43 9.15 -28.58
CA GLN A 176 8.11 7.92 -28.16
C GLN A 176 9.22 7.43 -29.10
N GLU A 177 9.24 7.88 -30.35
CA GLU A 177 10.35 7.58 -31.24
C GLU A 177 11.60 8.38 -30.94
N GLU A 178 11.47 9.62 -30.44
CA GLU A 178 12.60 10.44 -30.04
C GLU A 178 13.32 9.94 -28.80
N SER A 179 12.57 9.37 -27.80
CA SER A 179 13.19 8.82 -26.59
C SER A 179 13.92 7.51 -26.81
N LYS A 180 13.59 6.75 -27.88
CA LYS A 180 14.33 5.53 -28.27
C LYS A 180 15.62 5.83 -29.02
N LYS A 181 15.72 6.98 -29.69
CA LYS A 181 16.94 7.41 -30.39
C LYS A 181 18.03 7.91 -29.43
N SER A 182 17.66 8.49 -28.27
CA SER A 182 18.62 8.98 -27.28
C SER A 182 19.25 7.92 -26.36
N ILE A 183 18.82 6.64 -26.47
CA ILE A 183 19.40 5.52 -25.69
C ILE A 183 20.41 4.71 -26.53
N ARG A 184 20.61 5.05 -27.80
CA ARG A 184 21.54 4.36 -28.72
C ARG A 184 22.82 5.16 -29.05
N LEU A 185 23.15 6.15 -28.26
CA LEU A 185 24.45 6.85 -28.23
C LEU A 185 25.13 6.60 -26.84
#